data_d92aaa5f443e36c2aab9b16927516253
#
_entry.id   d92aaa5f443e36c2aab9b16927516253
#
_cell.length_a   1.000
_cell.length_b   1.000
_cell.length_c   1.000
_cell.angle_alpha   90.00
_cell.angle_beta   90.00
_cell.angle_gamma   90.00
#
_symmetry.space_group_name_H-M   'P 1'
#
loop_
_entity.id
_entity.type
_entity.pdbx_description
1 polymer ?
#
loop_
_entity_poly.entity_id
_entity_poly.type
_entity_poly.pdbx_seq_one_letter_code
_entity_poly.pdbx_strand_id
1 'polypeptide(L)'
;MTYSQYPYVEAFMDQKQASWIAAHIHMYEYFGGVAKILVPDNCRTAVDHNNKSWNDPRINAVYQQMAEHYGTAIIPARVRSPKDKPNAEGSVGNISTWITAVLRSEQFFSLGELNQAIRQKLEDFSHRPFQKKEGSRYELFRNEELPLLASLPAPPYELAKWRQATVQFNYHISFAGMLYSVPHEYIKRKVDVRVTDKPIEVFYNHNRIASHRRMYGHKGQYSTITEHMPPSHQQYLEWNGDRFRQWAKRIGPSTYQ
;
A
#
# COMPACT_ATOMS: atom_id res chain seq x y z
N MET A 1 -16.19 10.35 -9.98
CA MET A 1 -16.12 10.81 -11.39
C MET A 1 -16.91 12.10 -11.55
N THR A 2 -16.45 13.01 -12.43
CA THR A 2 -17.02 14.38 -12.44
C THR A 2 -18.26 14.50 -13.32
N TYR A 3 -18.27 13.84 -14.46
CA TYR A 3 -19.35 13.93 -15.43
C TYR A 3 -20.54 13.04 -15.08
N SER A 4 -20.28 11.76 -14.85
CA SER A 4 -21.30 10.78 -14.44
C SER A 4 -21.78 10.95 -13.01
N GLN A 5 -20.99 11.60 -12.15
CA GLN A 5 -21.16 11.61 -10.70
C GLN A 5 -21.15 10.20 -10.09
N TYR A 6 -20.48 9.25 -10.76
CA TYR A 6 -20.29 7.89 -10.28
C TYR A 6 -19.31 7.90 -9.11
N PRO A 7 -19.74 7.57 -7.89
CA PRO A 7 -18.96 7.73 -6.69
C PRO A 7 -18.23 6.42 -6.32
N TYR A 8 -17.19 6.56 -5.50
CA TYR A 8 -16.60 5.51 -4.72
C TYR A 8 -16.65 5.88 -3.25
N VAL A 9 -16.99 4.93 -2.38
CA VAL A 9 -17.10 5.13 -0.94
C VAL A 9 -16.53 3.91 -0.22
N GLU A 10 -15.68 4.16 0.76
CA GLU A 10 -15.10 3.12 1.61
C GLU A 10 -14.86 3.68 3.01
N ALA A 11 -15.09 2.86 4.04
CA ALA A 11 -14.80 3.19 5.42
C ALA A 11 -13.41 2.69 5.82
N PHE A 12 -12.70 3.48 6.64
CA PHE A 12 -11.40 3.14 7.22
C PHE A 12 -11.44 3.36 8.74
N MET A 13 -10.58 2.65 9.48
CA MET A 13 -10.48 2.82 10.94
C MET A 13 -9.74 4.08 11.35
N ASP A 14 -8.98 4.71 10.45
CA ASP A 14 -8.26 5.94 10.72
C ASP A 14 -8.12 6.81 9.45
N GLN A 15 -7.64 8.05 9.64
CA GLN A 15 -7.40 9.03 8.58
C GLN A 15 -5.90 9.21 8.29
N LYS A 16 -5.08 8.17 8.54
CA LYS A 16 -3.65 8.24 8.31
C LYS A 16 -3.28 8.14 6.83
N GLN A 17 -2.03 8.46 6.54
CA GLN A 17 -1.48 8.40 5.18
C GLN A 17 -1.68 7.03 4.51
N ALA A 18 -1.53 5.94 5.27
CA ALA A 18 -1.72 4.59 4.75
C ALA A 18 -3.17 4.34 4.28
N SER A 19 -4.15 4.74 5.09
CA SER A 19 -5.57 4.63 4.74
C SER A 19 -5.93 5.52 3.55
N TRP A 20 -5.35 6.73 3.48
CA TRP A 20 -5.54 7.64 2.35
C TRP A 20 -5.03 7.04 1.03
N ILE A 21 -3.82 6.48 1.03
CA ILE A 21 -3.23 5.83 -0.13
C ILE A 21 -4.03 4.58 -0.53
N ALA A 22 -4.40 3.74 0.44
CA ALA A 22 -5.22 2.55 0.19
C ALA A 22 -6.57 2.91 -0.46
N ALA A 23 -7.23 3.97 0.03
CA ALA A 23 -8.48 4.46 -0.55
C ALA A 23 -8.36 4.82 -2.05
N HIS A 24 -7.23 5.41 -2.46
CA HIS A 24 -6.99 5.74 -3.87
C HIS A 24 -6.69 4.50 -4.72
N ILE A 25 -5.94 3.55 -4.19
CA ILE A 25 -5.66 2.27 -4.86
C ILE A 25 -6.98 1.53 -5.11
N HIS A 26 -7.78 1.31 -4.05
CA HIS A 26 -9.08 0.63 -4.16
C HIS A 26 -10.06 1.39 -5.05
N MET A 27 -10.01 2.73 -5.05
CA MET A 27 -10.80 3.57 -5.94
C MET A 27 -10.46 3.32 -7.42
N TYR A 28 -9.18 3.23 -7.77
CA TYR A 28 -8.76 2.93 -9.13
C TYR A 28 -9.17 1.51 -9.55
N GLU A 29 -9.02 0.55 -8.65
CA GLU A 29 -9.47 -0.83 -8.89
C GLU A 29 -10.99 -0.89 -9.11
N TYR A 30 -11.76 -0.16 -8.29
CA TYR A 30 -13.21 -0.08 -8.42
C TYR A 30 -13.65 0.55 -9.75
N PHE A 31 -12.99 1.61 -10.19
CA PHE A 31 -13.28 2.22 -11.49
C PHE A 31 -12.72 1.45 -12.68
N GLY A 32 -11.85 0.47 -12.45
CA GLY A 32 -11.21 -0.31 -13.51
C GLY A 32 -10.21 0.48 -14.34
N GLY A 33 -9.70 1.61 -13.83
CA GLY A 33 -8.74 2.45 -14.51
C GLY A 33 -8.35 3.70 -13.74
N VAL A 34 -7.42 4.46 -14.30
CA VAL A 34 -6.79 5.62 -13.68
C VAL A 34 -7.25 6.92 -14.32
N ALA A 35 -7.77 7.85 -13.52
CA ALA A 35 -8.08 9.19 -13.96
C ALA A 35 -6.80 10.00 -14.23
N LYS A 36 -6.77 10.79 -15.29
CA LYS A 36 -5.62 11.64 -15.64
C LYS A 36 -5.30 12.70 -14.57
N ILE A 37 -6.33 13.18 -13.88
CA ILE A 37 -6.22 14.25 -12.89
C ILE A 37 -6.97 13.85 -11.62
N LEU A 38 -6.32 13.99 -10.47
CA LEU A 38 -6.92 13.93 -9.15
C LEU A 38 -7.03 15.34 -8.57
N VAL A 39 -8.19 15.67 -8.04
CA VAL A 39 -8.44 16.97 -7.38
C VAL A 39 -8.78 16.73 -5.91
N PRO A 40 -7.79 16.50 -5.04
CA PRO A 40 -8.03 16.27 -3.63
C PRO A 40 -8.42 17.54 -2.90
N ASP A 41 -9.06 17.38 -1.73
CA ASP A 41 -9.17 18.45 -0.76
C ASP A 41 -7.83 18.77 -0.11
N ASN A 42 -7.73 19.98 0.46
CA ASN A 42 -6.55 20.43 1.19
C ASN A 42 -6.45 19.76 2.57
N CYS A 43 -6.41 18.44 2.62
CA CYS A 43 -6.15 17.67 3.83
C CYS A 43 -4.65 17.39 4.01
N ARG A 44 -4.20 17.19 5.24
CA ARG A 44 -2.78 16.96 5.57
C ARG A 44 -2.19 15.72 4.89
N THR A 45 -3.01 14.75 4.56
CA THR A 45 -2.58 13.54 3.84
C THR A 45 -2.33 13.79 2.35
N ALA A 46 -2.91 14.82 1.78
CA ALA A 46 -2.72 15.23 0.38
C ALA A 46 -1.69 16.35 0.24
N VAL A 47 -1.67 17.33 1.16
CA VAL A 47 -0.86 18.54 1.05
C VAL A 47 -0.14 18.82 2.37
N ASP A 48 1.20 18.81 2.37
CA ASP A 48 2.03 19.00 3.57
C ASP A 48 2.01 20.44 4.09
N HIS A 49 1.92 21.42 3.19
CA HIS A 49 1.85 22.85 3.54
C HIS A 49 1.00 23.60 2.53
N ASN A 50 -0.04 24.26 3.05
CA ASN A 50 -0.72 25.35 2.37
C ASN A 50 -0.10 26.66 2.85
N ASN A 51 0.93 27.14 2.18
CA ASN A 51 1.28 28.55 2.30
C ASN A 51 0.08 29.37 1.82
N LYS A 52 -0.28 30.41 2.59
CA LYS A 52 -1.34 31.37 2.21
C LYS A 52 -1.10 32.07 0.87
N SER A 53 0.07 31.88 0.30
CA SER A 53 0.49 32.32 -1.03
C SER A 53 0.11 31.25 -2.06
N TRP A 54 -0.66 31.64 -3.02
CA TRP A 54 -1.34 30.88 -4.09
C TRP A 54 -0.44 30.00 -4.99
N ASN A 55 0.88 30.08 -4.84
CA ASN A 55 1.77 29.71 -5.94
C ASN A 55 2.42 28.32 -5.82
N ASP A 56 2.34 27.62 -4.67
CA ASP A 56 2.97 26.28 -4.60
C ASP A 56 2.40 25.41 -3.47
N PRO A 57 1.29 24.69 -3.68
CA PRO A 57 0.84 23.66 -2.72
C PRO A 57 1.85 22.50 -2.75
N ARG A 58 2.62 22.33 -1.68
CA ARG A 58 3.54 21.21 -1.56
C ARG A 58 2.74 19.91 -1.32
N ILE A 59 2.61 19.10 -2.35
CA ILE A 59 1.96 17.81 -2.28
C ILE A 59 2.78 16.89 -1.36
N ASN A 60 2.10 16.09 -0.55
CA ASN A 60 2.76 15.09 0.29
C ASN A 60 3.58 14.13 -0.59
N ALA A 61 4.85 13.91 -0.24
CA ALA A 61 5.79 13.14 -1.05
C ALA A 61 5.32 11.69 -1.32
N VAL A 62 4.68 11.06 -0.35
CA VAL A 62 4.16 9.69 -0.51
C VAL A 62 2.96 9.67 -1.47
N TYR A 63 2.10 10.70 -1.38
CA TYR A 63 0.96 10.83 -2.27
C TYR A 63 1.41 11.13 -3.70
N GLN A 64 2.46 11.96 -3.85
CA GLN A 64 3.10 12.23 -5.14
C GLN A 64 3.69 10.96 -5.76
N GLN A 65 4.41 10.12 -4.99
CA GLN A 65 4.94 8.83 -5.47
C GLN A 65 3.84 7.88 -5.96
N MET A 66 2.71 7.84 -5.23
CA MET A 66 1.55 7.06 -5.69
C MET A 66 1.02 7.59 -7.02
N ALA A 67 0.87 8.90 -7.16
CA ALA A 67 0.39 9.52 -8.39
C ALA A 67 1.32 9.28 -9.58
N GLU A 68 2.63 9.35 -9.37
CA GLU A 68 3.64 9.02 -10.37
C GLU A 68 3.56 7.56 -10.81
N HIS A 69 3.36 6.63 -9.88
CA HIS A 69 3.19 5.21 -10.17
C HIS A 69 1.97 4.95 -11.06
N TYR A 70 0.86 5.65 -10.82
CA TYR A 70 -0.37 5.52 -11.61
C TYR A 70 -0.39 6.42 -12.84
N GLY A 71 0.56 7.32 -13.02
CA GLY A 71 0.59 8.28 -14.13
C GLY A 71 -0.53 9.32 -14.07
N THR A 72 -0.95 9.70 -12.87
CA THR A 72 -1.99 10.71 -12.63
C THR A 72 -1.39 12.02 -12.09
N ALA A 73 -1.95 13.15 -12.49
CA ALA A 73 -1.56 14.45 -11.96
C ALA A 73 -2.42 14.82 -10.75
N ILE A 74 -1.77 15.31 -9.67
CA ILE A 74 -2.48 15.85 -8.49
C ILE A 74 -2.59 17.36 -8.64
N ILE A 75 -3.81 17.86 -8.66
CA ILE A 75 -4.12 19.30 -8.68
C ILE A 75 -5.01 19.61 -7.48
N PRO A 76 -4.44 20.04 -6.34
CA PRO A 76 -5.24 20.34 -5.16
C PRO A 76 -6.25 21.45 -5.45
N ALA A 77 -7.44 21.33 -4.88
CA ALA A 77 -8.45 22.38 -4.98
C ALA A 77 -7.96 23.67 -4.31
N ARG A 78 -8.36 24.81 -4.87
CA ARG A 78 -8.03 26.10 -4.28
C ARG A 78 -8.66 26.26 -2.90
N VAL A 79 -7.94 26.87 -1.99
CA VAL A 79 -8.44 27.13 -0.64
C VAL A 79 -9.64 28.09 -0.71
N ARG A 80 -10.74 27.73 -0.05
CA ARG A 80 -11.98 28.51 -0.01
C ARG A 80 -12.63 28.81 -1.36
N SER A 81 -12.47 27.93 -2.34
CA SER A 81 -13.10 28.05 -3.66
C SER A 81 -14.11 26.93 -3.91
N PRO A 82 -15.35 27.01 -3.38
CA PRO A 82 -16.39 25.98 -3.56
C PRO A 82 -16.70 25.72 -5.04
N LYS A 83 -16.52 26.73 -5.88
CA LYS A 83 -16.75 26.63 -7.33
C LYS A 83 -15.82 25.66 -8.05
N ASP A 84 -14.70 25.27 -7.44
CA ASP A 84 -13.77 24.31 -8.04
C ASP A 84 -14.29 22.85 -7.95
N LYS A 85 -15.29 22.60 -7.07
CA LYS A 85 -15.85 21.26 -6.81
C LYS A 85 -17.38 21.22 -6.68
N PRO A 86 -18.16 21.85 -7.56
CA PRO A 86 -19.61 21.94 -7.39
C PRO A 86 -20.28 20.57 -7.34
N ASN A 87 -19.77 19.59 -8.08
CA ASN A 87 -20.32 18.24 -8.13
C ASN A 87 -19.87 17.38 -6.92
N ALA A 88 -18.71 17.65 -6.32
CA ALA A 88 -18.23 16.88 -5.18
C ALA A 88 -19.04 17.17 -3.91
N GLU A 89 -19.33 18.43 -3.62
CA GLU A 89 -20.14 18.81 -2.44
C GLU A 89 -21.56 18.26 -2.53
N GLY A 90 -22.20 18.37 -3.70
CA GLY A 90 -23.52 17.75 -3.94
C GLY A 90 -23.48 16.22 -3.81
N SER A 91 -22.43 15.58 -4.27
CA SER A 91 -22.25 14.12 -4.16
C SER A 91 -22.05 13.67 -2.71
N VAL A 92 -21.29 14.40 -1.91
CA VAL A 92 -21.11 14.10 -0.47
C VAL A 92 -22.44 14.18 0.29
N GLY A 93 -23.26 15.21 0.02
CA GLY A 93 -24.59 15.32 0.60
C GLY A 93 -25.50 14.13 0.24
N ASN A 94 -25.48 13.75 -1.03
CA ASN A 94 -26.24 12.59 -1.50
C ASN A 94 -25.75 11.28 -0.86
N ILE A 95 -24.44 11.06 -0.80
CA ILE A 95 -23.84 9.88 -0.16
C ILE A 95 -24.21 9.82 1.33
N SER A 96 -24.13 10.94 2.03
CA SER A 96 -24.52 11.01 3.44
C SER A 96 -25.97 10.60 3.65
N THR A 97 -26.88 11.02 2.77
CA THR A 97 -28.31 10.68 2.84
C THR A 97 -28.58 9.22 2.46
N TRP A 98 -28.04 8.76 1.34
CA TRP A 98 -28.42 7.48 0.74
C TRP A 98 -27.63 6.28 1.24
N ILE A 99 -26.46 6.50 1.83
CA ILE A 99 -25.58 5.44 2.34
C ILE A 99 -25.43 5.57 3.84
N THR A 100 -24.82 6.66 4.32
CA THR A 100 -24.47 6.81 5.74
C THR A 100 -25.70 6.86 6.65
N ALA A 101 -26.74 7.61 6.27
CA ALA A 101 -27.95 7.72 7.08
C ALA A 101 -28.75 6.40 7.13
N VAL A 102 -28.77 5.64 6.03
CA VAL A 102 -29.47 4.35 5.96
C VAL A 102 -28.76 3.30 6.81
N LEU A 103 -27.42 3.25 6.80
CA LEU A 103 -26.64 2.29 7.58
C LEU A 103 -26.50 2.67 9.06
N ARG A 104 -26.93 3.87 9.44
CA ARG A 104 -26.76 4.40 10.83
C ARG A 104 -27.38 3.52 11.92
N SER A 105 -28.46 2.82 11.60
CA SER A 105 -29.19 1.97 12.54
C SER A 105 -28.77 0.51 12.51
N GLU A 106 -27.83 0.15 11.64
CA GLU A 106 -27.32 -1.21 11.51
C GLU A 106 -26.09 -1.41 12.41
N GLN A 107 -25.90 -2.62 12.94
CA GLN A 107 -24.72 -3.01 13.69
C GLN A 107 -23.78 -3.83 12.81
N PHE A 108 -22.50 -3.48 12.81
CA PHE A 108 -21.45 -4.20 12.10
C PHE A 108 -20.37 -4.66 13.08
N PHE A 109 -19.94 -5.90 12.95
CA PHE A 109 -18.94 -6.50 13.82
C PHE A 109 -17.52 -6.43 13.22
N SER A 110 -17.41 -6.02 11.97
CA SER A 110 -16.13 -5.81 11.29
C SER A 110 -16.19 -4.68 10.27
N LEU A 111 -15.02 -4.11 9.97
CA LEU A 111 -14.87 -3.13 8.90
C LEU A 111 -15.22 -3.74 7.52
N GLY A 112 -14.97 -5.03 7.35
CA GLY A 112 -15.33 -5.76 6.13
C GLY A 112 -16.84 -5.80 5.90
N GLU A 113 -17.61 -6.14 6.93
CA GLU A 113 -19.08 -6.13 6.87
C GLU A 113 -19.64 -4.74 6.55
N LEU A 114 -19.13 -3.70 7.22
CA LEU A 114 -19.52 -2.33 6.94
C LEU A 114 -19.23 -1.95 5.48
N ASN A 115 -18.03 -2.24 4.99
CA ASN A 115 -17.66 -1.92 3.62
C ASN A 115 -18.46 -2.73 2.58
N GLN A 116 -18.85 -3.96 2.90
CA GLN A 116 -19.76 -4.73 2.05
C GLN A 116 -21.14 -4.09 1.98
N ALA A 117 -21.70 -3.66 3.10
CA ALA A 117 -22.98 -2.95 3.15
C ALA A 117 -22.92 -1.62 2.39
N ILE A 118 -21.82 -0.84 2.56
CA ILE A 118 -21.58 0.39 1.80
C ILE A 118 -21.57 0.10 0.28
N ARG A 119 -20.89 -0.94 -0.17
CA ARG A 119 -20.81 -1.30 -1.60
C ARG A 119 -22.19 -1.64 -2.17
N GLN A 120 -23.02 -2.40 -1.45
CA GLN A 120 -24.38 -2.71 -1.89
C GLN A 120 -25.22 -1.43 -2.05
N LYS A 121 -25.19 -0.53 -1.06
CA LYS A 121 -25.92 0.74 -1.14
C LYS A 121 -25.39 1.65 -2.23
N LEU A 122 -24.09 1.64 -2.45
CA LEU A 122 -23.42 2.39 -3.50
C LEU A 122 -23.83 1.91 -4.90
N GLU A 123 -23.96 0.61 -5.08
CA GLU A 123 -24.44 -0.01 -6.32
C GLU A 123 -25.89 0.36 -6.59
N ASP A 124 -26.77 0.19 -5.60
CA ASP A 124 -28.18 0.64 -5.69
C ASP A 124 -28.29 2.13 -6.06
N PHE A 125 -27.48 2.98 -5.41
CA PHE A 125 -27.45 4.42 -5.67
C PHE A 125 -26.98 4.75 -7.08
N SER A 126 -25.99 4.03 -7.57
CA SER A 126 -25.34 4.28 -8.85
C SER A 126 -26.21 3.86 -10.05
N HIS A 127 -27.05 2.84 -9.88
CA HIS A 127 -27.98 2.37 -10.90
C HIS A 127 -29.32 3.11 -10.91
N ARG A 128 -29.58 3.96 -9.92
CA ARG A 128 -30.83 4.77 -9.92
C ARG A 128 -30.86 5.73 -11.09
N PRO A 129 -32.02 5.83 -11.79
CA PRO A 129 -32.22 6.82 -12.82
C PRO A 129 -32.04 8.24 -12.28
N PHE A 130 -31.49 9.11 -13.09
CA PHE A 130 -31.47 10.53 -12.76
C PHE A 130 -32.88 11.13 -12.76
N GLN A 131 -33.10 12.13 -11.91
CA GLN A 131 -34.40 12.82 -11.86
C GLN A 131 -34.64 13.78 -13.03
N LYS A 132 -33.56 14.35 -13.60
CA LYS A 132 -33.62 15.44 -14.58
C LYS A 132 -33.00 15.13 -15.94
N LYS A 133 -32.43 13.96 -16.10
CA LYS A 133 -31.81 13.49 -17.35
C LYS A 133 -31.99 11.98 -17.49
N GLU A 134 -31.89 11.47 -18.70
CA GLU A 134 -31.94 10.03 -18.97
C GLU A 134 -30.74 9.29 -18.45
N GLY A 135 -30.92 8.00 -18.17
CA GLY A 135 -29.86 7.08 -17.71
C GLY A 135 -29.54 7.14 -16.23
N SER A 136 -28.52 6.46 -15.85
CA SER A 136 -28.00 6.35 -14.48
C SER A 136 -26.54 6.81 -14.40
N ARG A 137 -26.03 6.96 -13.16
CA ARG A 137 -24.60 7.30 -12.93
C ARG A 137 -23.68 6.23 -13.51
N TYR A 138 -24.04 4.97 -13.31
CA TYR A 138 -23.29 3.84 -13.80
C TYR A 138 -23.25 3.79 -15.33
N GLU A 139 -24.37 3.99 -16.01
CA GLU A 139 -24.43 3.99 -17.47
C GLU A 139 -23.59 5.13 -18.06
N LEU A 140 -23.69 6.34 -17.52
CA LEU A 140 -22.86 7.46 -17.99
C LEU A 140 -21.37 7.22 -17.75
N PHE A 141 -21.02 6.66 -16.58
CA PHE A 141 -19.65 6.31 -16.31
C PHE A 141 -19.12 5.29 -17.33
N ARG A 142 -19.87 4.20 -17.52
CA ARG A 142 -19.48 3.11 -18.41
C ARG A 142 -19.31 3.55 -19.86
N ASN A 143 -20.20 4.39 -20.33
CA ASN A 143 -20.25 4.80 -21.74
C ASN A 143 -19.28 5.95 -22.05
N GLU A 144 -19.12 6.91 -21.14
CA GLU A 144 -18.44 8.17 -21.40
C GLU A 144 -17.09 8.31 -20.69
N GLU A 145 -16.97 7.87 -19.43
CA GLU A 145 -15.76 8.10 -18.65
C GLU A 145 -14.83 6.90 -18.63
N LEU A 146 -15.35 5.68 -18.51
CA LEU A 146 -14.52 4.46 -18.46
C LEU A 146 -13.57 4.32 -19.66
N PRO A 147 -14.00 4.58 -20.91
CA PRO A 147 -13.07 4.49 -22.06
C PRO A 147 -11.93 5.51 -22.05
N LEU A 148 -12.05 6.58 -21.24
CA LEU A 148 -11.06 7.65 -21.13
C LEU A 148 -10.04 7.41 -20.01
N LEU A 149 -10.28 6.42 -19.15
CA LEU A 149 -9.36 6.05 -18.09
C LEU A 149 -8.12 5.35 -18.65
N ALA A 150 -6.96 5.64 -18.06
CA ALA A 150 -5.74 4.90 -18.36
C ALA A 150 -5.82 3.49 -17.73
N SER A 151 -5.13 2.53 -18.34
CA SER A 151 -5.05 1.17 -17.80
C SER A 151 -4.37 1.16 -16.42
N LEU A 152 -4.82 0.26 -15.56
CA LEU A 152 -4.15 0.02 -14.27
C LEU A 152 -2.73 -0.54 -14.52
N PRO A 153 -1.70 -0.06 -13.81
CA PRO A 153 -0.38 -0.67 -13.85
C PRO A 153 -0.44 -2.10 -13.32
N ALA A 154 0.36 -3.01 -13.90
CA ALA A 154 0.33 -4.43 -13.57
C ALA A 154 0.56 -4.71 -12.06
N PRO A 155 1.60 -4.18 -11.36
CA PRO A 155 1.62 -4.22 -9.91
C PRO A 155 0.88 -3.01 -9.34
N PRO A 156 -0.07 -3.17 -8.39
CA PRO A 156 -0.62 -2.04 -7.67
C PRO A 156 0.46 -1.31 -6.85
N TYR A 157 0.26 -0.03 -6.59
CA TYR A 157 1.19 0.73 -5.74
C TYR A 157 1.24 0.14 -4.33
N GLU A 158 2.43 -0.13 -3.84
CA GLU A 158 2.65 -0.57 -2.46
C GLU A 158 3.28 0.56 -1.65
N LEU A 159 2.57 1.00 -0.61
CA LEU A 159 3.11 1.99 0.32
C LEU A 159 4.32 1.43 1.05
N ALA A 160 5.49 1.97 0.76
CA ALA A 160 6.73 1.60 1.38
C ALA A 160 7.18 2.63 2.42
N LYS A 161 7.69 2.14 3.55
CA LYS A 161 8.40 2.96 4.54
C LYS A 161 9.89 2.75 4.38
N TRP A 162 10.64 3.82 4.21
CA TRP A 162 12.08 3.77 4.17
C TRP A 162 12.68 4.03 5.55
N ARG A 163 13.66 3.23 5.94
CA ARG A 163 14.43 3.40 7.17
C ARG A 163 15.89 3.05 6.92
N GLN A 164 16.77 3.62 7.71
CA GLN A 164 18.17 3.19 7.75
C GLN A 164 18.38 2.19 8.88
N ALA A 165 19.18 1.19 8.62
CA ALA A 165 19.64 0.21 9.61
C ALA A 165 21.16 -0.02 9.46
N THR A 166 21.81 -0.45 10.54
CA THR A 166 23.19 -0.91 10.48
C THR A 166 23.18 -2.42 10.53
N VAL A 167 23.92 -3.05 9.61
CA VAL A 167 24.08 -4.51 9.59
C VAL A 167 24.92 -4.94 10.79
N GLN A 168 24.35 -5.81 11.63
CA GLN A 168 24.97 -6.31 12.84
C GLN A 168 26.07 -7.34 12.54
N PHE A 169 26.88 -7.69 13.55
CA PHE A 169 27.95 -8.69 13.41
C PHE A 169 27.46 -10.08 12.98
N ASN A 170 26.20 -10.39 13.31
CA ASN A 170 25.54 -11.62 12.89
C ASN A 170 24.91 -11.51 11.49
N TYR A 171 25.36 -10.57 10.66
CA TYR A 171 24.87 -10.30 9.30
C TYR A 171 23.35 -10.09 9.20
N HIS A 172 22.72 -9.57 10.24
CA HIS A 172 21.29 -9.23 10.24
C HIS A 172 21.06 -7.74 10.48
N ILE A 173 19.95 -7.25 9.97
CA ILE A 173 19.33 -5.99 10.38
C ILE A 173 18.14 -6.29 11.27
N SER A 174 17.81 -5.36 12.17
CA SER A 174 16.61 -5.46 13.02
C SER A 174 15.52 -4.53 12.52
N PHE A 175 14.32 -5.07 12.33
CA PHE A 175 13.11 -4.29 12.06
C PHE A 175 11.92 -4.83 12.85
N ALA A 176 11.24 -3.96 13.62
CA ALA A 176 10.11 -4.31 14.49
C ALA A 176 10.39 -5.48 15.46
N GLY A 177 11.67 -5.66 15.86
CA GLY A 177 12.10 -6.74 16.74
C GLY A 177 12.36 -8.07 16.04
N MET A 178 12.21 -8.14 14.72
CA MET A 178 12.60 -9.28 13.89
C MET A 178 13.96 -9.06 13.25
N LEU A 179 14.64 -10.12 12.90
CA LEU A 179 16.00 -10.10 12.35
C LEU A 179 16.00 -10.66 10.94
N TYR A 180 16.56 -9.91 9.97
CA TYR A 180 16.60 -10.24 8.56
C TYR A 180 18.03 -10.25 8.07
N SER A 181 18.46 -11.34 7.46
CA SER A 181 19.85 -11.47 7.01
C SER A 181 20.16 -10.60 5.80
N VAL A 182 21.40 -10.19 5.73
CA VAL A 182 22.00 -9.41 4.64
C VAL A 182 23.34 -10.07 4.32
N PRO A 183 23.84 -10.07 3.09
CA PRO A 183 25.14 -10.66 2.79
C PRO A 183 26.23 -10.17 3.77
N HIS A 184 27.01 -11.10 4.29
CA HIS A 184 27.97 -10.85 5.38
C HIS A 184 29.02 -9.77 5.07
N GLU A 185 29.28 -9.51 3.80
CA GLU A 185 30.18 -8.45 3.33
C GLU A 185 29.72 -7.03 3.71
N TYR A 186 28.43 -6.87 4.04
CA TYR A 186 27.85 -5.58 4.48
C TYR A 186 27.84 -5.41 6.00
N ILE A 187 28.45 -6.30 6.78
CA ILE A 187 28.56 -6.14 8.24
C ILE A 187 29.14 -4.75 8.58
N LYS A 188 28.51 -4.08 9.58
CA LYS A 188 28.80 -2.70 10.01
C LYS A 188 28.45 -1.59 8.99
N ARG A 189 27.97 -1.92 7.82
CA ARG A 189 27.51 -0.91 6.86
C ARG A 189 26.12 -0.42 7.23
N LYS A 190 25.87 0.87 6.94
CA LYS A 190 24.52 1.44 6.95
C LYS A 190 23.85 1.10 5.63
N VAL A 191 22.63 0.59 5.71
CA VAL A 191 21.82 0.16 4.58
C VAL A 191 20.45 0.82 4.65
N ASP A 192 19.83 1.05 3.49
CA ASP A 192 18.48 1.55 3.39
C ASP A 192 17.51 0.36 3.33
N VAL A 193 16.47 0.42 4.13
CA VAL A 193 15.48 -0.65 4.27
C VAL A 193 14.14 -0.15 3.79
N ARG A 194 13.65 -0.72 2.71
CA ARG A 194 12.31 -0.51 2.18
C ARG A 194 11.38 -1.53 2.80
N VAL A 195 10.38 -1.07 3.52
CA VAL A 195 9.41 -1.91 4.23
C VAL A 195 8.03 -1.69 3.67
N THR A 196 7.43 -2.75 3.18
CA THR A 196 6.01 -2.80 2.79
C THR A 196 5.26 -3.75 3.73
N ASP A 197 4.02 -4.05 3.42
CA ASP A 197 3.24 -5.03 4.21
C ASP A 197 3.65 -6.48 3.91
N LYS A 198 4.20 -6.76 2.73
CA LYS A 198 4.63 -8.11 2.31
C LYS A 198 6.14 -8.29 2.36
N PRO A 199 6.98 -7.56 1.59
CA PRO A 199 8.42 -7.68 1.64
C PRO A 199 9.10 -6.65 2.54
N ILE A 200 10.28 -7.04 3.02
CA ILE A 200 11.34 -6.15 3.49
C ILE A 200 12.49 -6.30 2.51
N GLU A 201 12.89 -5.20 1.91
CA GLU A 201 13.99 -5.14 0.95
C GLU A 201 15.10 -4.27 1.50
N VAL A 202 16.34 -4.72 1.34
CA VAL A 202 17.53 -4.02 1.84
C VAL A 202 18.36 -3.55 0.66
N PHE A 203 18.77 -2.29 0.71
CA PHE A 203 19.52 -1.64 -0.35
C PHE A 203 20.83 -1.07 0.18
N TYR A 204 21.87 -1.18 -0.62
CA TYR A 204 23.14 -0.51 -0.40
C TYR A 204 23.55 0.21 -1.68
N ASN A 205 23.83 1.53 -1.58
CA ASN A 205 24.12 2.38 -2.74
C ASN A 205 23.11 2.19 -3.88
N HIS A 206 21.81 2.24 -3.56
CA HIS A 206 20.68 2.06 -4.47
C HIS A 206 20.52 0.66 -5.08
N ASN A 207 21.42 -0.28 -4.81
CA ASN A 207 21.30 -1.66 -5.26
C ASN A 207 20.62 -2.52 -4.19
N ARG A 208 19.62 -3.32 -4.60
CA ARG A 208 18.96 -4.25 -3.70
C ARG A 208 19.88 -5.43 -3.40
N ILE A 209 20.26 -5.59 -2.15
CA ILE A 209 21.19 -6.63 -1.67
C ILE A 209 20.50 -7.78 -0.94
N ALA A 210 19.26 -7.57 -0.45
CA ALA A 210 18.47 -8.63 0.18
C ALA A 210 16.98 -8.35 0.03
N SER A 211 16.17 -9.41 0.03
CA SER A 211 14.72 -9.35 0.05
C SER A 211 14.18 -10.49 0.90
N HIS A 212 13.29 -10.17 1.85
CA HIS A 212 12.68 -11.13 2.76
C HIS A 212 11.17 -10.93 2.80
N ARG A 213 10.43 -12.00 3.04
CA ARG A 213 9.04 -11.88 3.46
C ARG A 213 8.99 -11.25 4.85
N ARG A 214 8.20 -10.20 5.03
CA ARG A 214 8.02 -9.57 6.33
C ARG A 214 7.43 -10.54 7.33
N MET A 215 8.06 -10.67 8.49
CA MET A 215 7.56 -11.49 9.59
C MET A 215 6.72 -10.66 10.55
N TYR A 216 5.73 -11.32 11.12
CA TYR A 216 4.84 -10.81 12.16
C TYR A 216 4.80 -11.81 13.31
N GLY A 217 4.52 -11.35 14.53
CA GLY A 217 4.41 -12.22 15.69
C GLY A 217 5.44 -11.90 16.78
N HIS A 218 6.04 -12.95 17.37
CA HIS A 218 6.97 -12.79 18.49
C HIS A 218 8.30 -12.17 18.05
N LYS A 219 8.79 -11.22 18.85
CA LYS A 219 10.11 -10.61 18.63
C LYS A 219 11.24 -11.65 18.74
N GLY A 220 12.37 -11.38 18.08
CA GLY A 220 13.54 -12.22 18.12
C GLY A 220 13.57 -13.34 17.08
N GLN A 221 12.59 -13.43 16.19
CA GLN A 221 12.62 -14.37 15.08
C GLN A 221 13.62 -13.94 14.00
N TYR A 222 14.20 -14.93 13.32
CA TYR A 222 15.19 -14.75 12.27
C TYR A 222 14.64 -15.19 10.93
N SER A 223 14.83 -14.37 9.91
CA SER A 223 14.71 -14.73 8.51
C SER A 223 16.12 -14.73 7.91
N THR A 224 16.70 -15.90 7.78
CA THR A 224 18.09 -16.06 7.35
C THR A 224 18.14 -16.78 6.01
N ILE A 225 18.81 -16.17 5.03
CA ILE A 225 19.13 -16.74 3.73
C ILE A 225 20.53 -17.31 3.84
N THR A 226 20.73 -18.58 3.47
CA THR A 226 21.99 -19.32 3.65
C THR A 226 23.16 -18.65 2.91
N GLU A 227 22.89 -18.13 1.71
CA GLU A 227 23.88 -17.44 0.86
C GLU A 227 24.40 -16.13 1.48
N HIS A 228 23.68 -15.58 2.47
CA HIS A 228 24.13 -14.39 3.20
C HIS A 228 25.18 -14.69 4.27
N MET A 229 25.32 -15.94 4.65
CA MET A 229 26.26 -16.35 5.69
C MET A 229 27.70 -16.41 5.16
N PRO A 230 28.71 -16.15 6.04
CA PRO A 230 30.10 -16.45 5.71
C PRO A 230 30.26 -17.94 5.39
N PRO A 231 31.21 -18.32 4.53
CA PRO A 231 31.45 -19.72 4.17
C PRO A 231 31.69 -20.65 5.38
N SER A 232 32.36 -20.14 6.41
CA SER A 232 32.59 -20.87 7.66
C SER A 232 31.27 -21.20 8.39
N HIS A 233 30.29 -20.29 8.40
CA HIS A 233 28.97 -20.52 9.01
C HIS A 233 28.11 -21.46 8.17
N GLN A 234 28.20 -21.38 6.85
CA GLN A 234 27.48 -22.30 5.94
C GLN A 234 27.92 -23.75 6.16
N GLN A 235 29.21 -23.97 6.35
CA GLN A 235 29.75 -25.30 6.64
C GLN A 235 29.17 -25.89 7.94
N TYR A 236 28.93 -25.09 8.97
CA TYR A 236 28.28 -25.56 10.20
C TYR A 236 26.83 -26.00 10.00
N LEU A 237 26.08 -25.38 9.10
CA LEU A 237 24.71 -25.82 8.79
C LEU A 237 24.65 -27.17 8.09
N GLU A 238 25.71 -27.53 7.36
CA GLU A 238 25.83 -28.85 6.74
C GLU A 238 26.20 -29.95 7.76
N TRP A 239 26.55 -29.59 8.99
CA TRP A 239 26.86 -30.55 10.06
C TRP A 239 25.53 -31.08 10.66
N ASN A 240 24.93 -32.01 9.92
CA ASN A 240 23.75 -32.76 10.34
C ASN A 240 24.12 -34.20 10.71
N GLY A 241 23.21 -34.92 11.34
CA GLY A 241 23.44 -36.30 11.78
C GLY A 241 23.87 -37.24 10.65
N ASP A 242 23.44 -37.00 9.40
CA ASP A 242 23.82 -37.83 8.26
C ASP A 242 25.27 -37.60 7.81
N ARG A 243 25.73 -36.35 7.88
CA ARG A 243 27.15 -36.03 7.62
C ARG A 243 28.07 -36.64 8.69
N PHE A 244 27.66 -36.62 9.96
CA PHE A 244 28.40 -37.33 11.02
C PHE A 244 28.43 -38.85 10.77
N ARG A 245 27.33 -39.45 10.37
CA ARG A 245 27.28 -40.88 10.02
C ARG A 245 28.14 -41.20 8.81
N GLN A 246 28.15 -40.39 7.77
CA GLN A 246 29.00 -40.56 6.59
C GLN A 246 30.47 -40.40 6.96
N TRP A 247 30.80 -39.46 7.86
CA TRP A 247 32.17 -39.25 8.34
C TRP A 247 32.61 -40.41 9.21
N ALA A 248 31.79 -40.87 10.14
CA ALA A 248 32.01 -42.06 10.93
C ALA A 248 32.30 -43.30 10.06
N LYS A 249 31.57 -43.53 8.97
CA LYS A 249 31.80 -44.58 7.99
C LYS A 249 33.21 -44.52 7.35
N ARG A 250 33.70 -43.31 7.10
CA ARG A 250 35.07 -43.11 6.52
C ARG A 250 36.19 -43.39 7.50
N ILE A 251 35.94 -43.19 8.79
CA ILE A 251 36.93 -43.43 9.86
C ILE A 251 37.04 -44.94 10.14
N GLY A 252 35.97 -45.67 10.13
CA GLY A 252 35.97 -47.11 10.30
C GLY A 252 34.69 -47.67 10.93
N PRO A 253 34.49 -48.99 10.83
CA PRO A 253 33.24 -49.64 11.26
C PRO A 253 32.96 -49.50 12.77
N SER A 254 33.98 -49.35 13.59
CA SER A 254 33.84 -49.18 15.05
C SER A 254 33.37 -47.76 15.47
N THR A 255 33.42 -46.77 14.55
CA THR A 255 33.02 -45.40 14.83
C THR A 255 31.58 -45.15 14.38
N TYR A 256 31.01 -46.08 13.60
CA TYR A 256 29.65 -45.98 13.03
C TYR A 256 28.58 -46.58 13.95
N GLN A 257 28.99 -47.43 14.93
CA GLN A 257 28.08 -47.92 15.95
C GLN A 257 27.75 -46.84 16.98
#